data_69274c768d333dfe1357b75d736fcf93
#
_entry.id   69274c768d333dfe1357b75d736fcf93
#
_cell.length_a   1.000
_cell.length_b   1.000
_cell.length_c   1.000
_cell.angle_alpha   90.00
_cell.angle_beta   90.00
_cell.angle_gamma   90.00
#
_symmetry.space_group_name_H-M   'P 1'
#
loop_
_entity.id
_entity.type
_entity.pdbx_description
1 polymer ?
#
loop_
_entity_poly.entity_id
_entity_poly.type
_entity_poly.pdbx_seq_one_letter_code
_entity_poly.pdbx_strand_id
1 'polypeptide(L)'
;MNPFRKKVYKIVLKIPLGEVRTYKWVARKIGRPKAVRAVGQALKNNPYPIIIPCHRVIKSDGEIGGYVFGKKTKAKLLKLERQIRKLML
;
A
#
# COMPACT_ATOMS: atom_id res chain seq x y z
N MET A 1 4.19 18.42 4.31
CA MET A 1 3.92 17.26 3.43
C MET A 1 3.14 17.71 2.21
N ASN A 2 3.53 17.22 1.05
CA ASN A 2 2.91 17.56 -0.23
C ASN A 2 1.44 17.10 -0.23
N PRO A 3 0.49 17.90 -0.75
CA PRO A 3 -0.93 17.54 -0.75
C PRO A 3 -1.26 16.22 -1.45
N PHE A 4 -0.56 15.89 -2.53
CA PHE A 4 -0.75 14.64 -3.24
C PHE A 4 -0.39 13.44 -2.34
N ARG A 5 0.78 13.47 -1.70
CA ARG A 5 1.23 12.41 -0.78
C ARG A 5 0.26 12.25 0.38
N LYS A 6 -0.22 13.35 0.92
CA LYS A 6 -1.19 13.34 2.01
C LYS A 6 -2.47 12.59 1.62
N LYS A 7 -2.99 12.83 0.41
CA LYS A 7 -4.16 12.12 -0.11
C LYS A 7 -3.88 10.62 -0.27
N VAL A 8 -2.72 10.27 -0.82
CA VAL A 8 -2.31 8.87 -0.99
C VAL A 8 -2.28 8.16 0.37
N TYR A 9 -1.62 8.75 1.34
CA TYR A 9 -1.46 8.14 2.67
C TYR A 9 -2.79 7.98 3.39
N LYS A 10 -3.70 8.94 3.28
CA LYS A 10 -5.04 8.84 3.85
C LYS A 10 -5.83 7.66 3.28
N ILE A 11 -5.74 7.44 1.97
CA ILE A 11 -6.41 6.30 1.33
C ILE A 11 -5.78 4.98 1.76
N VAL A 12 -4.44 4.92 1.79
CA VAL A 12 -3.71 3.70 2.17
C VAL A 12 -3.98 3.31 3.61
N LEU A 13 -4.11 4.28 4.51
CA LEU A 13 -4.48 4.03 5.91
C LEU A 13 -5.81 3.30 6.07
N LYS A 14 -6.69 3.41 5.09
CA LYS A 14 -8.01 2.76 5.12
C LYS A 14 -7.98 1.29 4.68
N ILE A 15 -6.87 0.82 4.12
CA ILE A 15 -6.77 -0.58 3.69
C ILE A 15 -6.71 -1.47 4.94
N PRO A 16 -7.70 -2.36 5.13
CA PRO A 16 -7.73 -3.18 6.35
C PRO A 16 -6.58 -4.18 6.43
N LEU A 17 -6.23 -4.56 7.64
CA LEU A 17 -5.28 -5.64 7.90
C LEU A 17 -5.76 -6.92 7.21
N GLY A 18 -4.85 -7.58 6.50
CA GLY A 18 -5.14 -8.82 5.78
C GLY A 18 -5.69 -8.61 4.37
N GLU A 19 -5.88 -7.36 3.96
CA GLU A 19 -6.31 -7.03 2.60
C GLU A 19 -5.22 -6.28 1.85
N VAL A 20 -5.30 -6.30 0.51
CA VAL A 20 -4.40 -5.55 -0.35
C VAL A 20 -5.22 -4.75 -1.36
N ARG A 21 -4.61 -3.69 -1.90
CA ARG A 21 -5.17 -2.92 -3.02
C ARG A 21 -4.05 -2.66 -4.01
N THR A 22 -4.40 -2.36 -5.24
CA THR A 22 -3.40 -2.04 -6.27
C THR A 22 -3.04 -0.56 -6.26
N TYR A 23 -1.87 -0.23 -6.80
CA TYR A 23 -1.49 1.17 -7.04
C TYR A 23 -2.55 1.88 -7.89
N LYS A 24 -3.10 1.18 -8.87
CA LYS A 24 -4.17 1.69 -9.73
C LYS A 24 -5.43 2.02 -8.94
N TRP A 25 -5.80 1.15 -8.01
CA TRP A 25 -6.96 1.39 -7.13
C TRP A 25 -6.76 2.66 -6.30
N VAL A 26 -5.57 2.84 -5.73
CA VAL A 26 -5.24 4.04 -4.94
C VAL A 26 -5.34 5.29 -5.81
N ALA A 27 -4.77 5.25 -7.02
CA ALA A 27 -4.82 6.37 -7.96
C ALA A 27 -6.26 6.77 -8.29
N ARG A 28 -7.13 5.79 -8.50
CA ARG A 28 -8.56 6.04 -8.75
C ARG A 28 -9.25 6.68 -7.55
N LYS A 29 -8.96 6.20 -6.36
CA LYS A 29 -9.59 6.69 -5.13
C LYS A 29 -9.24 8.15 -4.83
N ILE A 30 -8.04 8.59 -5.18
CA ILE A 30 -7.67 10.00 -5.02
C ILE A 30 -8.13 10.88 -6.18
N GLY A 31 -8.86 10.31 -7.14
CA GLY A 31 -9.38 11.04 -8.28
C GLY A 31 -8.37 11.31 -9.39
N ARG A 32 -7.27 10.57 -9.43
CA ARG A 32 -6.19 10.72 -10.42
C ARG A 32 -5.81 9.38 -11.01
N PRO A 33 -6.67 8.78 -11.85
CA PRO A 33 -6.46 7.41 -12.35
C PRO A 33 -5.18 7.23 -13.18
N LYS A 34 -4.64 8.33 -13.73
CA LYS A 34 -3.39 8.28 -14.50
C LYS A 34 -2.14 8.44 -13.63
N ALA A 35 -2.29 8.67 -12.33
CA ALA A 35 -1.18 8.97 -11.43
C ALA A 35 -0.60 7.73 -10.74
N VAL A 36 -0.67 6.55 -11.37
CA VAL A 36 -0.21 5.28 -10.79
C VAL A 36 1.27 5.35 -10.40
N ARG A 37 2.11 5.89 -11.28
CA ARG A 37 3.54 6.03 -11.00
C ARG A 37 3.81 6.98 -9.84
N ALA A 38 3.08 8.11 -9.79
CA ALA A 38 3.21 9.08 -8.70
C ALA A 38 2.76 8.49 -7.37
N VAL A 39 1.73 7.64 -7.36
CA VAL A 39 1.32 6.87 -6.18
C VAL A 39 2.46 5.99 -5.70
N GLY A 40 3.10 5.25 -6.63
CA GLY A 40 4.25 4.42 -6.30
C GLY A 40 5.38 5.22 -5.66
N GLN A 41 5.69 6.41 -6.19
CA GLN A 41 6.72 7.28 -5.65
C GLN A 41 6.35 7.79 -4.25
N ALA A 42 5.10 8.16 -4.04
CA ALA A 42 4.62 8.60 -2.73
C ALA A 42 4.80 7.49 -1.68
N LEU A 43 4.47 6.25 -2.04
CA LEU A 43 4.60 5.11 -1.14
C LEU A 43 6.06 4.74 -0.88
N LYS A 44 6.92 4.87 -1.89
CA LYS A 44 8.36 4.67 -1.74
C LYS A 44 8.96 5.65 -0.73
N ASN A 45 8.43 6.88 -0.67
CA ASN A 45 8.89 7.94 0.22
C ASN A 45 8.07 8.04 1.51
N ASN A 46 7.33 6.99 1.85
CA ASN A 46 6.52 6.92 3.07
C ASN A 46 7.43 7.11 4.30
N PRO A 47 7.20 8.18 5.11
CA PRO A 47 8.03 8.42 6.29
C PRO A 47 7.72 7.51 7.48
N TYR A 48 6.57 6.82 7.45
CA TYR A 48 6.10 5.99 8.56
C TYR A 48 5.72 4.59 8.08
N PRO A 49 6.68 3.76 7.63
CA PRO A 49 6.38 2.39 7.18
C PRO A 49 5.66 1.59 8.27
N ILE A 50 4.79 0.69 7.87
CA ILE A 50 3.93 -0.14 8.73
C ILE A 50 2.76 0.66 9.30
N ILE A 51 2.98 1.82 9.90
CA ILE A 51 1.90 2.68 10.42
C ILE A 51 1.04 3.19 9.26
N ILE A 52 1.67 3.76 8.23
CA ILE A 52 1.02 3.95 6.93
C ILE A 52 1.32 2.68 6.14
N PRO A 53 0.35 1.76 5.98
CA PRO A 53 0.65 0.40 5.53
C PRO A 53 0.89 0.29 4.03
N CYS A 54 1.94 0.93 3.54
CA CYS A 54 2.29 0.93 2.12
C CYS A 54 2.57 -0.49 1.60
N HIS A 55 2.91 -1.44 2.48
CA HIS A 55 3.08 -2.84 2.10
C HIS A 55 1.78 -3.50 1.63
N ARG A 56 0.61 -2.92 1.93
CA ARG A 56 -0.70 -3.42 1.48
C ARG A 56 -1.06 -2.95 0.08
N VAL A 57 -0.16 -2.25 -0.61
CA VAL A 57 -0.37 -1.81 -2.00
C VAL A 57 0.52 -2.64 -2.91
N ILE A 58 -0.08 -3.28 -3.91
CA ILE A 58 0.59 -4.20 -4.83
C ILE A 58 0.35 -3.77 -6.28
N LYS A 59 1.06 -4.40 -7.22
CA LYS A 59 0.88 -4.14 -8.65
C LYS A 59 -0.41 -4.74 -9.18
N SER A 60 -0.96 -4.14 -10.25
CA SER A 60 -2.20 -4.61 -10.89
C SER A 60 -2.08 -6.01 -11.49
N ASP A 61 -0.88 -6.45 -11.85
CA ASP A 61 -0.63 -7.80 -12.39
C ASP A 61 -0.51 -8.88 -11.30
N GLY A 62 -0.72 -8.50 -10.04
CA GLY A 62 -0.64 -9.41 -8.90
C GLY A 62 0.74 -9.51 -8.27
N GLU A 63 1.76 -8.92 -8.87
CA GLU A 63 3.09 -8.89 -8.25
C GLU A 63 3.10 -7.94 -7.05
N ILE A 64 3.90 -8.27 -6.04
CA ILE A 64 3.88 -7.50 -4.81
C ILE A 64 4.50 -6.10 -4.92
N GLY A 65 5.37 -5.88 -5.92
CA GLY A 65 6.04 -4.60 -6.07
C GLY A 65 7.15 -4.38 -5.07
N GLY A 66 7.76 -3.19 -5.11
CA GLY A 66 8.84 -2.82 -4.21
C GLY A 66 8.39 -2.47 -2.81
N TYR A 67 9.33 -2.42 -1.88
CA TYR A 67 9.09 -2.03 -0.50
C TYR A 67 10.38 -1.50 0.12
N VAL A 68 10.28 -0.51 1.00
CA VAL A 68 11.44 0.13 1.64
C VAL A 68 12.31 -0.89 2.40
N PHE A 69 11.71 -1.90 3.02
CA PHE A 69 12.42 -2.96 3.73
C PHE A 69 12.62 -4.23 2.88
N GLY A 70 12.42 -4.14 1.57
CA GLY A 70 12.64 -5.23 0.62
C GLY A 70 11.40 -6.07 0.35
N LYS A 71 11.37 -6.70 -0.82
CA LYS A 71 10.24 -7.55 -1.26
C LYS A 71 9.98 -8.72 -0.32
N LYS A 72 11.02 -9.35 0.20
CA LYS A 72 10.88 -10.50 1.11
C LYS A 72 10.15 -10.09 2.37
N THR A 73 10.51 -8.93 2.94
CA THR A 73 9.85 -8.40 4.13
C THR A 73 8.40 -8.07 3.83
N LYS A 74 8.12 -7.46 2.69
CA LYS A 74 6.75 -7.16 2.24
C LYS A 74 5.91 -8.44 2.17
N ALA A 75 6.42 -9.49 1.54
CA ALA A 75 5.72 -10.77 1.42
C ALA A 75 5.44 -11.39 2.79
N LYS A 76 6.41 -11.34 3.71
CA LYS A 76 6.24 -11.85 5.08
C LYS A 76 5.16 -11.08 5.85
N LEU A 77 5.17 -9.75 5.74
CA LEU A 77 4.16 -8.91 6.40
C LEU A 77 2.76 -9.24 5.88
N LEU A 78 2.59 -9.36 4.58
CA LEU A 78 1.29 -9.69 3.99
C LEU A 78 0.81 -11.06 4.42
N LYS A 79 1.70 -12.05 4.46
CA LYS A 79 1.38 -13.40 4.92
C LYS A 79 0.94 -13.38 6.39
N LEU A 80 1.71 -12.70 7.23
CA LEU A 80 1.41 -12.56 8.66
C LEU A 80 0.06 -11.90 8.87
N GLU A 81 -0.22 -10.82 8.15
CA GLU A 81 -1.48 -10.10 8.28
C GLU A 81 -2.68 -10.95 7.88
N ARG A 82 -2.54 -11.77 6.83
CA ARG A 82 -3.60 -12.71 6.44
C ARG A 82 -3.87 -13.73 7.54
N GLN A 83 -2.83 -14.23 8.20
CA GLN A 83 -2.96 -15.17 9.31
C GLN A 83 -3.64 -14.53 10.51
N ILE A 84 -3.25 -13.32 10.87
CA ILE A 84 -3.87 -12.57 11.97
C ILE A 84 -5.34 -12.34 11.69
N ARG A 85 -5.68 -11.95 10.46
CA ARG A 85 -7.08 -11.73 10.07
C ARG A 85 -7.93 -13.00 10.24
N LYS A 86 -7.40 -14.16 9.87
CA LYS A 86 -8.10 -15.44 10.07
C LYS A 86 -8.43 -15.71 11.52
N LEU A 87 -7.53 -15.31 12.43
CA LEU A 87 -7.78 -15.46 13.88
C LEU A 87 -8.87 -14.53 14.37
N MET A 88 -9.10 -13.41 13.70
CA MET A 88 -10.08 -12.41 14.08
C MET A 88 -11.49 -12.67 13.53
N LEU A 89 -11.62 -13.57 12.57
CA LEU A 89 -12.90 -13.89 11.93
C LEU A 89 -13.61 -15.08 12.58
#